data_7c8e0df8c3ad88d5266f84ad7997bacd
#
_entry.id   7c8e0df8c3ad88d5266f84ad7997bacd
#
_cell.length_a   1.000
_cell.length_b   1.000
_cell.length_c   1.000
_cell.angle_alpha   90.00
_cell.angle_beta   90.00
_cell.angle_gamma   90.00
#
_symmetry.space_group_name_H-M   'P 1'
#
loop_
_entity.id
_entity.type
_entity.pdbx_description
1 polymer ?
#
loop_
_entity_poly.entity_id
_entity_poly.type
_entity_poly.pdbx_seq_one_letter_code
_entity_poly.pdbx_strand_id
1 'polypeptide(L)'
;MLYNNREQLIALYRKLFGVGASEISPIAQSGSNRQYFRLSAAGSPSVIGVVGVDARENRAFVEISKVFERQSIPSPRFLAVSDDYLCYLQTDLGDTVLFDRIAEGRQSGVFSSEEQAILHRTIAYLPDIQFKVADKLDFLVCYPQSELDRRNVMFDLNYFKYCFLKAVGVEPDEIALENDFEKLCQIILQSSGDDAFMYRDFQSRNVMLVDGNPYFIDYQGGRRGAIYYDVASFLWQAKANFSDQLRNELIDTYLDRLQKYRKISRADFEAKLRYFVLFRQLQVLGAYGFRGLIEKKAHFIESIPPALRNIDKLLPFAELPYISQIFDNYRIAELKNGVGTRDTTDRLTVQIESFSYKKGGVPHDYSGNGGGYVFDCRAIHNPGRYAEYKQLTGKDQAVRDFLLTRSDVLSFLDNVYALVDNSIMVYSKRGFTHLAVFFGCTGGQHRSVFCAESLAEHLKQLDVDIKLKHNEIQ
;
A
#
# COMPACT_ATOMS: atom_id res chain seq x y z
N MET A 1 19.42 20.46 3.87
CA MET A 1 18.07 20.55 4.47
C MET A 1 17.91 19.69 5.74
N LEU A 2 18.23 18.41 5.77
CA LEU A 2 18.03 17.55 6.97
C LEU A 2 18.78 17.99 8.24
N TYR A 3 19.99 18.52 8.11
CA TYR A 3 20.78 19.01 9.25
C TYR A 3 20.12 20.24 9.92
N ASN A 4 19.54 21.13 9.12
CA ASN A 4 18.91 22.36 9.62
C ASN A 4 17.63 22.07 10.43
N ASN A 5 16.84 21.06 10.04
CA ASN A 5 15.57 20.75 10.69
C ASN A 5 15.76 20.09 12.06
N ARG A 6 16.81 19.27 12.23
CA ARG A 6 17.14 18.66 13.53
C ARG A 6 17.63 19.72 14.52
N GLU A 7 18.39 20.68 14.05
CA GLU A 7 18.84 21.83 14.88
C GLU A 7 17.65 22.70 15.32
N GLN A 8 16.65 22.90 14.45
CA GLN A 8 15.43 23.61 14.82
C GLN A 8 14.65 22.87 15.92
N LEU A 9 14.53 21.54 15.87
CA LEU A 9 13.90 20.77 16.95
C LEU A 9 14.64 20.93 18.28
N ILE A 10 15.99 20.91 18.26
CA ILE A 10 16.81 21.13 19.47
C ILE A 10 16.62 22.54 20.00
N ALA A 11 16.55 23.53 19.13
CA ALA A 11 16.32 24.91 19.53
C ALA A 11 14.93 25.11 20.17
N LEU A 12 13.88 24.50 19.58
CA LEU A 12 12.53 24.50 20.15
C LEU A 12 12.50 23.81 21.52
N TYR A 13 13.15 22.65 21.65
CA TYR A 13 13.25 21.93 22.92
C TYR A 13 13.92 22.78 24.00
N ARG A 14 15.07 23.40 23.65
CA ARG A 14 15.80 24.30 24.58
C ARG A 14 14.96 25.51 24.99
N LYS A 15 14.24 26.11 24.03
CA LYS A 15 13.35 27.24 24.30
C LYS A 15 12.21 26.85 25.28
N LEU A 16 11.72 25.61 25.16
CA LEU A 16 10.60 25.13 25.98
C LEU A 16 11.04 24.73 27.41
N PHE A 17 12.18 24.03 27.55
CA PHE A 17 12.61 23.44 28.80
C PHE A 17 13.82 24.13 29.48
N GLY A 18 14.43 25.12 28.83
CA GLY A 18 15.63 25.81 29.34
C GLY A 18 16.92 24.98 29.20
N VAL A 19 16.84 23.69 28.81
CA VAL A 19 17.96 22.77 28.63
C VAL A 19 17.92 22.17 27.24
N GLY A 20 19.10 21.85 26.68
CA GLY A 20 19.17 21.16 25.40
C GLY A 20 18.77 19.68 25.50
N ALA A 21 18.17 19.12 24.47
CA ALA A 21 17.94 17.68 24.40
C ALA A 21 19.28 16.94 24.43
N SER A 22 19.45 16.02 25.37
CA SER A 22 20.65 15.16 25.49
C SER A 22 20.58 13.93 24.59
N GLU A 23 19.34 13.51 24.26
CA GLU A 23 19.10 12.38 23.38
C GLU A 23 18.06 12.74 22.31
N ILE A 24 18.30 12.33 21.08
CA ILE A 24 17.38 12.48 19.94
C ILE A 24 17.42 11.19 19.13
N SER A 25 16.36 10.40 19.23
CA SER A 25 16.20 9.15 18.51
C SER A 25 15.11 9.23 17.46
N PRO A 26 15.34 8.73 16.22
CA PRO A 26 14.30 8.66 15.20
C PRO A 26 13.25 7.62 15.57
N ILE A 27 11.99 7.92 15.27
CA ILE A 27 10.87 6.98 15.40
C ILE A 27 10.57 6.41 14.02
N ALA A 28 10.40 5.08 13.95
CA ALA A 28 10.10 4.39 12.70
C ALA A 28 8.77 4.88 12.10
N GLN A 29 8.76 5.11 10.80
CA GLN A 29 7.62 5.65 10.06
C GLN A 29 6.90 4.56 9.27
N SER A 30 5.57 4.68 9.17
CA SER A 30 4.77 3.94 8.20
C SER A 30 3.94 4.89 7.35
N GLY A 31 4.39 5.17 6.12
CA GLY A 31 3.55 5.78 5.08
C GLY A 31 3.49 7.30 5.00
N SER A 32 4.03 8.07 5.94
CA SER A 32 4.09 9.54 5.91
C SER A 32 5.40 10.07 5.33
N ASN A 33 5.38 11.28 4.77
CA ASN A 33 6.61 12.00 4.38
C ASN A 33 7.19 12.83 5.55
N ARG A 34 6.56 12.82 6.72
CA ARG A 34 7.04 13.48 7.92
C ARG A 34 8.08 12.63 8.62
N GLN A 35 9.01 13.26 9.33
CA GLN A 35 9.98 12.59 10.18
C GLN A 35 9.63 12.86 11.64
N TYR A 36 9.72 11.82 12.46
CA TYR A 36 9.42 11.87 13.89
C TYR A 36 10.66 11.54 14.70
N PHE A 37 10.88 12.30 15.75
CA PHE A 37 12.01 12.13 16.65
C PHE A 37 11.51 12.18 18.09
N ARG A 38 12.02 11.30 18.94
CA ARG A 38 11.84 11.41 20.39
C ARG A 38 13.01 12.21 20.94
N LEU A 39 12.72 13.28 21.68
CA LEU A 39 13.69 14.14 22.31
C LEU A 39 13.55 14.04 23.82
N SER A 40 14.65 13.86 24.54
CA SER A 40 14.67 13.82 26.01
C SER A 40 15.92 14.49 26.57
N ALA A 41 15.82 14.91 27.84
CA ALA A 41 16.93 15.36 28.66
C ALA A 41 16.70 14.94 30.12
N ALA A 42 17.76 14.77 30.89
CA ALA A 42 17.65 14.42 32.31
C ALA A 42 16.82 15.46 33.07
N GLY A 43 15.81 15.00 33.80
CA GLY A 43 14.92 15.86 34.55
C GLY A 43 13.84 16.60 33.77
N SER A 44 13.74 16.36 32.47
CA SER A 44 12.69 16.92 31.59
C SER A 44 11.82 15.82 30.98
N PRO A 45 10.53 16.08 30.70
CA PRO A 45 9.68 15.10 30.06
C PRO A 45 10.14 14.83 28.62
N SER A 46 9.94 13.59 28.16
CA SER A 46 10.11 13.22 26.76
C SER A 46 9.06 13.92 25.89
N VAL A 47 9.46 14.34 24.69
CA VAL A 47 8.56 14.94 23.70
C VAL A 47 8.82 14.38 22.31
N ILE A 48 7.81 14.45 21.46
CA ILE A 48 7.93 14.09 20.05
C ILE A 48 8.14 15.36 19.22
N GLY A 49 9.28 15.40 18.53
CA GLY A 49 9.59 16.40 17.53
C GLY A 49 9.20 15.91 16.14
N VAL A 50 8.51 16.74 15.40
CA VAL A 50 8.04 16.42 14.04
C VAL A 50 8.65 17.38 13.05
N VAL A 51 9.19 16.85 11.96
CA VAL A 51 9.65 17.58 10.79
C VAL A 51 8.71 17.28 9.64
N GLY A 52 7.96 18.29 9.19
CA GLY A 52 7.06 18.19 8.05
C GLY A 52 7.67 18.76 6.78
N VAL A 53 7.08 18.40 5.65
CA VAL A 53 7.51 18.88 4.32
C VAL A 53 6.64 20.03 3.80
N ASP A 54 5.45 20.25 4.37
CA ASP A 54 4.52 21.32 4.01
C ASP A 54 4.07 22.10 5.26
N ALA A 55 4.42 23.37 5.31
CA ALA A 55 4.08 24.26 6.42
C ALA A 55 2.56 24.42 6.62
N ARG A 56 1.76 24.32 5.55
CA ARG A 56 0.29 24.43 5.63
C ARG A 56 -0.31 23.25 6.35
N GLU A 57 0.19 22.04 6.07
CA GLU A 57 -0.22 20.81 6.75
C GLU A 57 0.13 20.84 8.24
N ASN A 58 1.33 21.33 8.60
CA ASN A 58 1.73 21.49 9.98
C ASN A 58 0.92 22.58 10.68
N ARG A 59 0.56 23.66 9.99
CA ARG A 59 -0.33 24.70 10.54
C ARG A 59 -1.72 24.13 10.83
N ALA A 60 -2.29 23.32 9.91
CA ALA A 60 -3.54 22.63 10.15
C ALA A 60 -3.45 21.74 11.40
N PHE A 61 -2.39 20.95 11.54
CA PHE A 61 -2.15 20.16 12.76
C PHE A 61 -2.17 21.03 14.03
N VAL A 62 -1.43 22.13 14.04
CA VAL A 62 -1.32 23.02 15.21
C VAL A 62 -2.68 23.60 15.59
N GLU A 63 -3.45 24.09 14.62
CA GLU A 63 -4.75 24.69 14.90
C GLU A 63 -5.80 23.66 15.35
N ILE A 64 -5.83 22.48 14.72
CA ILE A 64 -6.71 21.38 15.16
C ILE A 64 -6.32 20.90 16.56
N SER A 65 -5.02 20.77 16.87
CA SER A 65 -4.52 20.39 18.20
C SER A 65 -5.02 21.33 19.29
N LYS A 66 -4.99 22.64 19.04
CA LYS A 66 -5.50 23.65 19.99
C LYS A 66 -7.01 23.50 20.24
N VAL A 67 -7.78 23.11 19.21
CA VAL A 67 -9.21 22.84 19.34
C VAL A 67 -9.43 21.55 20.14
N PHE A 68 -8.70 20.48 19.84
CA PHE A 68 -8.77 19.21 20.56
C PHE A 68 -8.50 19.42 22.06
N GLU A 69 -7.44 20.15 22.40
CA GLU A 69 -7.09 20.45 23.80
C GLU A 69 -8.22 21.23 24.49
N ARG A 70 -8.73 22.32 23.88
CA ARG A 70 -9.84 23.14 24.43
C ARG A 70 -11.12 22.34 24.61
N GLN A 71 -11.38 21.34 23.74
CA GLN A 71 -12.55 20.50 23.79
C GLN A 71 -12.35 19.21 24.61
N SER A 72 -11.20 19.07 25.28
CA SER A 72 -10.83 17.89 26.07
C SER A 72 -10.90 16.59 25.27
N ILE A 73 -10.54 16.63 23.99
CA ILE A 73 -10.36 15.44 23.15
C ILE A 73 -8.95 14.88 23.44
N PRO A 74 -8.82 13.60 23.84
CA PRO A 74 -7.53 13.00 24.11
C PRO A 74 -6.64 12.98 22.87
N SER A 75 -5.55 13.74 22.90
CA SER A 75 -4.60 13.86 21.79
C SER A 75 -3.24 14.32 22.33
N PRO A 76 -2.14 14.21 21.56
CA PRO A 76 -0.90 14.85 21.92
C PRO A 76 -1.12 16.36 22.09
N ARG A 77 -0.65 16.94 23.21
CA ARG A 77 -0.70 18.38 23.37
C ARG A 77 0.36 19.02 22.50
N PHE A 78 -0.03 20.03 21.75
CA PHE A 78 0.90 20.91 21.04
C PHE A 78 1.74 21.72 22.04
N LEU A 79 3.07 21.78 21.83
CA LEU A 79 3.99 22.42 22.76
C LEU A 79 4.69 23.64 22.15
N ALA A 80 5.22 23.51 20.96
CA ALA A 80 5.95 24.57 20.26
C ALA A 80 6.02 24.33 18.75
N VAL A 81 6.21 25.39 17.97
CA VAL A 81 6.39 25.33 16.52
C VAL A 81 7.48 26.32 16.09
N SER A 82 8.21 25.99 15.02
CA SER A 82 9.16 26.88 14.38
C SER A 82 8.45 28.01 13.61
N ASP A 83 9.12 29.12 13.39
CA ASP A 83 8.53 30.29 12.72
C ASP A 83 8.09 29.98 11.27
N ASP A 84 8.75 29.03 10.60
CA ASP A 84 8.44 28.56 9.27
C ASP A 84 7.38 27.42 9.24
N TYR A 85 6.89 26.99 10.39
CA TYR A 85 5.96 25.87 10.56
C TYR A 85 6.47 24.51 10.01
N LEU A 86 7.76 24.34 9.75
CA LEU A 86 8.29 23.07 9.28
C LEU A 86 8.60 22.10 10.41
N CYS A 87 8.85 22.61 11.63
CA CYS A 87 9.14 21.81 12.82
C CYS A 87 8.18 22.14 13.96
N TYR A 88 7.72 21.12 14.70
CA TYR A 88 6.96 21.34 15.92
C TYR A 88 7.25 20.27 16.98
N LEU A 89 6.90 20.57 18.22
CA LEU A 89 6.98 19.68 19.37
C LEU A 89 5.58 19.39 19.91
N GLN A 90 5.36 18.14 20.28
CA GLN A 90 4.15 17.66 20.95
C GLN A 90 4.50 16.71 22.10
N THR A 91 3.56 16.44 23.01
CA THR A 91 3.77 15.49 24.11
C THR A 91 3.99 14.08 23.55
N ASP A 92 4.86 13.34 24.23
CA ASP A 92 5.12 11.92 23.96
C ASP A 92 4.01 11.08 24.64
N LEU A 93 3.34 10.25 23.87
CA LEU A 93 2.29 9.33 24.32
C LEU A 93 2.80 7.89 24.53
N GLY A 94 4.12 7.67 24.44
CA GLY A 94 4.74 6.34 24.49
C GLY A 94 4.66 5.60 23.15
N ASP A 95 4.64 4.27 23.21
CA ASP A 95 4.79 3.42 22.04
C ASP A 95 3.60 2.46 21.78
N THR A 96 2.61 2.47 22.68
CA THR A 96 1.49 1.53 22.58
C THR A 96 0.42 2.03 21.62
N VAL A 97 0.27 1.34 20.49
CA VAL A 97 -0.74 1.63 19.47
C VAL A 97 -1.91 0.66 19.62
N LEU A 98 -3.15 1.13 19.47
CA LEU A 98 -4.35 0.29 19.53
C LEU A 98 -4.27 -0.88 18.54
N PHE A 99 -3.77 -0.64 17.32
CA PHE A 99 -3.60 -1.68 16.30
C PHE A 99 -2.78 -2.87 16.79
N ASP A 100 -1.70 -2.63 17.54
CA ASP A 100 -0.84 -3.68 18.06
C ASP A 100 -1.44 -4.31 19.33
N ARG A 101 -2.15 -3.52 20.15
CA ARG A 101 -2.82 -4.00 21.37
C ARG A 101 -3.95 -5.00 21.08
N ILE A 102 -4.57 -4.93 19.90
CA ILE A 102 -5.62 -5.86 19.45
C ILE A 102 -5.07 -6.90 18.45
N ALA A 103 -3.78 -7.21 18.49
CA ALA A 103 -3.15 -8.09 17.50
C ALA A 103 -3.71 -9.52 17.53
N GLU A 104 -4.00 -10.07 18.70
CA GLU A 104 -4.54 -11.43 18.87
C GLU A 104 -5.94 -11.56 18.25
N GLY A 105 -6.82 -10.59 18.57
CA GLY A 105 -8.16 -10.55 17.97
C GLY A 105 -8.13 -10.36 16.46
N ARG A 106 -7.22 -9.53 15.93
CA ARG A 106 -7.06 -9.34 14.47
C ARG A 106 -6.56 -10.60 13.75
N GLN A 107 -5.69 -11.37 14.37
CA GLN A 107 -5.16 -12.62 13.80
C GLN A 107 -6.20 -13.73 13.84
N SER A 108 -6.86 -13.92 14.96
CA SER A 108 -7.84 -14.99 15.16
C SER A 108 -9.25 -14.69 14.62
N GLY A 109 -9.62 -13.40 14.48
CA GLY A 109 -10.98 -12.95 14.25
C GLY A 109 -11.88 -12.98 15.51
N VAL A 110 -11.32 -13.38 16.65
CA VAL A 110 -12.02 -13.46 17.96
C VAL A 110 -11.36 -12.52 18.94
N PHE A 111 -12.05 -11.47 19.33
CA PHE A 111 -11.53 -10.44 20.22
C PHE A 111 -11.86 -10.75 21.68
N SER A 112 -10.88 -10.65 22.56
CA SER A 112 -11.07 -10.77 24.00
C SER A 112 -11.96 -9.65 24.56
N SER A 113 -12.53 -9.85 25.74
CA SER A 113 -13.37 -8.81 26.39
C SER A 113 -12.59 -7.50 26.62
N GLU A 114 -11.28 -7.58 26.88
CA GLU A 114 -10.42 -6.41 27.05
C GLU A 114 -10.21 -5.66 25.72
N GLU A 115 -9.93 -6.36 24.63
CA GLU A 115 -9.81 -5.79 23.30
C GLU A 115 -11.12 -5.13 22.84
N GLN A 116 -12.26 -5.82 23.05
CA GLN A 116 -13.58 -5.26 22.76
C GLN A 116 -13.84 -3.98 23.59
N ALA A 117 -13.55 -4.00 24.89
CA ALA A 117 -13.75 -2.82 25.76
C ALA A 117 -12.93 -1.61 25.29
N ILE A 118 -11.71 -1.81 24.78
CA ILE A 118 -10.89 -0.73 24.22
C ILE A 118 -11.47 -0.22 22.89
N LEU A 119 -11.95 -1.12 22.03
CA LEU A 119 -12.61 -0.75 20.77
C LEU A 119 -13.88 0.06 21.01
N HIS A 120 -14.72 -0.37 21.95
CA HIS A 120 -15.92 0.36 22.36
C HIS A 120 -15.59 1.75 22.91
N ARG A 121 -14.58 1.85 23.79
CA ARG A 121 -14.12 3.16 24.30
C ARG A 121 -13.63 4.05 23.16
N THR A 122 -12.89 3.50 22.20
CA THR A 122 -12.35 4.27 21.07
C THR A 122 -13.45 4.85 20.20
N ILE A 123 -14.39 4.02 19.72
CA ILE A 123 -15.47 4.49 18.85
C ILE A 123 -16.43 5.45 19.57
N ALA A 124 -16.59 5.31 20.89
CA ALA A 124 -17.43 6.19 21.68
C ALA A 124 -16.95 7.66 21.73
N TYR A 125 -15.66 7.92 21.48
CA TYR A 125 -15.15 9.29 21.34
C TYR A 125 -15.49 9.95 20.02
N LEU A 126 -15.79 9.17 18.97
CA LEU A 126 -15.93 9.71 17.62
C LEU A 126 -17.02 10.78 17.49
N PRO A 127 -18.25 10.63 18.06
CA PRO A 127 -19.24 11.71 18.03
C PRO A 127 -18.75 13.00 18.73
N ASP A 128 -18.07 12.88 19.86
CA ASP A 128 -17.50 14.05 20.55
C ASP A 128 -16.45 14.75 19.68
N ILE A 129 -15.57 13.99 18.99
CA ILE A 129 -14.60 14.54 18.03
C ILE A 129 -15.31 15.24 16.88
N GLN A 130 -16.32 14.60 16.28
CA GLN A 130 -17.03 15.10 15.12
C GLN A 130 -17.76 16.43 15.41
N PHE A 131 -18.44 16.54 16.54
CA PHE A 131 -19.33 17.68 16.80
C PHE A 131 -18.68 18.77 17.64
N LYS A 132 -17.93 18.44 18.71
CA LYS A 132 -17.26 19.45 19.53
C LYS A 132 -16.16 20.19 18.75
N VAL A 133 -15.43 19.44 17.87
CA VAL A 133 -14.41 20.06 17.04
C VAL A 133 -15.03 20.92 15.95
N ALA A 134 -16.11 20.45 15.30
CA ALA A 134 -16.81 21.21 14.26
C ALA A 134 -17.37 22.54 14.77
N ASP A 135 -17.84 22.58 16.02
CA ASP A 135 -18.39 23.79 16.63
C ASP A 135 -17.33 24.90 16.87
N LYS A 136 -16.06 24.55 16.95
CA LYS A 136 -14.96 25.45 17.36
C LYS A 136 -13.85 25.63 16.34
N LEU A 137 -13.82 24.81 15.31
CA LEU A 137 -12.77 24.85 14.28
C LEU A 137 -13.15 25.78 13.14
N ASP A 138 -12.27 26.72 12.82
CA ASP A 138 -12.31 27.39 11.52
C ASP A 138 -11.80 26.40 10.46
N PHE A 139 -12.68 25.85 9.63
CA PHE A 139 -12.33 24.89 8.61
C PHE A 139 -11.43 25.45 7.50
N LEU A 140 -11.24 26.76 7.40
CA LEU A 140 -10.31 27.37 6.46
C LEU A 140 -8.84 27.03 6.78
N VAL A 141 -8.55 26.60 8.03
CA VAL A 141 -7.20 26.14 8.40
C VAL A 141 -6.89 24.70 7.95
N CYS A 142 -7.91 23.94 7.56
CA CYS A 142 -7.76 22.55 7.14
C CYS A 142 -6.98 22.43 5.83
N TYR A 143 -6.16 21.39 5.73
CA TYR A 143 -5.32 21.12 4.57
C TYR A 143 -5.49 19.66 4.10
N PRO A 144 -5.46 19.38 2.79
CA PRO A 144 -5.33 20.33 1.66
C PRO A 144 -6.61 21.10 1.31
N GLN A 145 -7.74 20.78 1.93
CA GLN A 145 -9.04 21.40 1.68
C GLN A 145 -9.88 21.48 2.95
N SER A 146 -10.81 22.45 3.00
CA SER A 146 -11.65 22.74 4.15
C SER A 146 -12.82 21.75 4.31
N GLU A 147 -13.26 21.11 3.23
CA GLU A 147 -14.44 20.24 3.23
C GLU A 147 -14.31 19.07 2.25
N LEU A 148 -15.13 18.06 2.42
CA LEU A 148 -15.30 16.96 1.47
C LEU A 148 -16.21 17.44 0.33
N ASP A 149 -15.62 17.84 -0.77
CA ASP A 149 -16.29 18.31 -1.97
C ASP A 149 -16.23 17.29 -3.13
N ARG A 150 -16.89 17.63 -4.25
CA ARG A 150 -16.87 16.81 -5.47
C ARG A 150 -15.43 16.52 -5.94
N ARG A 151 -14.54 17.51 -5.85
CA ARG A 151 -13.13 17.33 -6.28
C ARG A 151 -12.44 16.26 -5.46
N ASN A 152 -12.65 16.23 -4.14
CA ASN A 152 -12.07 15.22 -3.25
C ASN A 152 -12.60 13.83 -3.57
N VAL A 153 -13.93 13.70 -3.69
CA VAL A 153 -14.56 12.40 -3.97
C VAL A 153 -14.06 11.86 -5.31
N MET A 154 -14.10 12.67 -6.37
CA MET A 154 -13.64 12.25 -7.70
C MET A 154 -12.15 12.00 -7.76
N PHE A 155 -11.33 12.71 -6.99
CA PHE A 155 -9.90 12.41 -6.87
C PHE A 155 -9.66 11.01 -6.30
N ASP A 156 -10.32 10.66 -5.20
CA ASP A 156 -10.18 9.35 -4.55
C ASP A 156 -10.72 8.21 -5.46
N LEU A 157 -11.83 8.44 -6.20
CA LEU A 157 -12.37 7.48 -7.16
C LEU A 157 -11.44 7.29 -8.38
N ASN A 158 -10.88 8.36 -8.91
CA ASN A 158 -9.89 8.28 -9.99
C ASN A 158 -8.58 7.63 -9.51
N TYR A 159 -8.20 7.84 -8.26
CA TYR A 159 -7.05 7.16 -7.66
C TYR A 159 -7.26 5.64 -7.63
N PHE A 160 -8.48 5.17 -7.30
CA PHE A 160 -8.87 3.76 -7.46
C PHE A 160 -8.76 3.29 -8.91
N LYS A 161 -9.34 4.05 -9.86
CA LYS A 161 -9.32 3.68 -11.27
C LYS A 161 -7.90 3.51 -11.82
N TYR A 162 -7.03 4.50 -11.61
CA TYR A 162 -5.70 4.50 -12.22
C TYR A 162 -4.68 3.68 -11.44
N CYS A 163 -4.71 3.74 -10.11
CA CYS A 163 -3.69 3.09 -9.29
C CYS A 163 -4.05 1.65 -8.88
N PHE A 164 -5.32 1.26 -8.97
CA PHE A 164 -5.73 -0.12 -8.69
C PHE A 164 -6.27 -0.83 -9.93
N LEU A 165 -7.40 -0.43 -10.51
CA LEU A 165 -8.02 -1.17 -11.61
C LEU A 165 -7.07 -1.35 -12.80
N LYS A 166 -6.48 -0.26 -13.30
CA LYS A 166 -5.53 -0.34 -14.42
C LYS A 166 -4.23 -1.04 -14.04
N ALA A 167 -3.77 -0.88 -12.80
CA ALA A 167 -2.56 -1.55 -12.32
C ALA A 167 -2.70 -3.07 -12.21
N VAL A 168 -3.92 -3.59 -11.97
CA VAL A 168 -4.21 -5.04 -12.00
C VAL A 168 -4.64 -5.52 -13.40
N GLY A 169 -4.58 -4.65 -14.41
CA GLY A 169 -4.89 -4.97 -15.81
C GLY A 169 -6.37 -5.09 -16.10
N VAL A 170 -7.25 -4.49 -15.30
CA VAL A 170 -8.67 -4.36 -15.61
C VAL A 170 -8.87 -3.10 -16.44
N GLU A 171 -9.37 -3.26 -17.67
CA GLU A 171 -9.73 -2.15 -18.56
C GLU A 171 -11.25 -1.93 -18.43
N PRO A 172 -11.68 -0.87 -17.73
CA PRO A 172 -13.10 -0.60 -17.55
C PRO A 172 -13.73 0.04 -18.80
N ASP A 173 -15.04 -0.12 -18.98
CA ASP A 173 -15.82 0.83 -19.78
C ASP A 173 -15.78 2.18 -19.07
N GLU A 174 -15.03 3.12 -19.66
CA GLU A 174 -14.74 4.44 -19.07
C GLU A 174 -16.03 5.24 -18.84
N ILE A 175 -17.01 5.13 -19.76
CA ILE A 175 -18.29 5.88 -19.64
C ILE A 175 -19.15 5.29 -18.53
N ALA A 176 -19.30 3.97 -18.51
CA ALA A 176 -20.11 3.30 -17.49
C ALA A 176 -19.53 3.50 -16.08
N LEU A 177 -18.20 3.42 -15.93
CA LEU A 177 -17.53 3.67 -14.66
C LEU A 177 -17.68 5.12 -14.20
N GLU A 178 -17.52 6.09 -15.11
CA GLU A 178 -17.65 7.50 -14.78
C GLU A 178 -19.10 7.85 -14.37
N ASN A 179 -20.10 7.26 -15.00
CA ASN A 179 -21.51 7.41 -14.61
C ASN A 179 -21.75 6.93 -13.16
N ASP A 180 -21.21 5.76 -12.80
CA ASP A 180 -21.32 5.24 -11.43
C ASP A 180 -20.52 6.10 -10.43
N PHE A 181 -19.35 6.63 -10.82
CA PHE A 181 -18.56 7.55 -9.99
C PHE A 181 -19.31 8.85 -9.71
N GLU A 182 -19.94 9.46 -10.73
CA GLU A 182 -20.77 10.65 -10.57
C GLU A 182 -21.96 10.36 -9.66
N LYS A 183 -22.61 9.21 -9.82
CA LYS A 183 -23.73 8.81 -8.98
C LYS A 183 -23.31 8.59 -7.53
N LEU A 184 -22.21 7.88 -7.29
CA LEU A 184 -21.65 7.68 -5.96
C LEU A 184 -21.25 9.03 -5.33
N CYS A 185 -20.61 9.91 -6.09
CA CYS A 185 -20.27 11.26 -5.65
C CYS A 185 -21.51 12.05 -5.20
N GLN A 186 -22.59 12.02 -5.98
CA GLN A 186 -23.85 12.66 -5.60
C GLN A 186 -24.40 12.09 -4.29
N ILE A 187 -24.44 10.77 -4.12
CA ILE A 187 -24.92 10.12 -2.90
C ILE A 187 -24.09 10.53 -1.68
N ILE A 188 -22.75 10.53 -1.80
CA ILE A 188 -21.82 10.93 -0.74
C ILE A 188 -22.07 12.40 -0.34
N LEU A 189 -22.16 13.31 -1.31
CA LEU A 189 -22.33 14.74 -1.04
C LEU A 189 -23.72 15.08 -0.50
N GLN A 190 -24.77 14.44 -0.99
CA GLN A 190 -26.13 14.61 -0.44
C GLN A 190 -26.26 14.10 1.00
N SER A 191 -25.44 13.11 1.38
CA SER A 191 -25.38 12.60 2.74
C SER A 191 -24.52 13.45 3.66
N SER A 192 -23.73 14.40 3.10
CA SER A 192 -22.78 15.25 3.81
C SER A 192 -23.42 16.53 4.37
N GLY A 193 -24.73 16.66 4.40
CA GLY A 193 -25.44 17.80 5.00
C GLY A 193 -25.18 17.99 6.49
N ASP A 194 -24.11 17.42 7.00
CA ASP A 194 -23.73 17.38 8.41
C ASP A 194 -22.48 18.21 8.62
N ASP A 195 -22.61 19.27 9.38
CA ASP A 195 -21.48 20.12 9.80
C ASP A 195 -20.62 19.41 10.84
N ALA A 196 -20.05 18.24 10.48
CA ALA A 196 -19.20 17.47 11.34
C ALA A 196 -17.72 17.62 10.93
N PHE A 197 -16.83 17.47 11.90
CA PHE A 197 -15.42 17.30 11.64
C PHE A 197 -15.16 15.85 11.21
N MET A 198 -14.81 15.64 9.96
CA MET A 198 -14.37 14.37 9.42
C MET A 198 -12.88 14.23 9.66
N TYR A 199 -12.51 13.29 10.51
CA TYR A 199 -11.11 13.01 10.88
C TYR A 199 -10.29 12.49 9.70
N ARG A 200 -10.91 11.74 8.79
CA ARG A 200 -10.43 11.12 7.57
C ARG A 200 -9.63 9.83 7.80
N ASP A 201 -8.68 9.82 8.69
CA ASP A 201 -7.86 8.64 8.96
C ASP A 201 -8.09 8.09 10.38
N PHE A 202 -9.37 8.03 10.79
CA PHE A 202 -9.78 7.44 12.06
C PHE A 202 -9.68 5.91 11.98
N GLN A 203 -8.52 5.39 12.39
CA GLN A 203 -8.17 3.96 12.32
C GLN A 203 -7.35 3.57 13.55
N SER A 204 -7.33 2.26 13.86
CA SER A 204 -6.61 1.74 15.04
C SER A 204 -5.10 2.04 15.05
N ARG A 205 -4.49 2.28 13.90
CA ARG A 205 -3.08 2.71 13.80
C ARG A 205 -2.85 4.15 14.25
N ASN A 206 -3.89 4.96 14.25
CA ASN A 206 -3.85 6.36 14.60
C ASN A 206 -4.47 6.61 15.99
N VAL A 207 -4.53 5.56 16.82
CA VAL A 207 -4.96 5.62 18.21
C VAL A 207 -3.85 5.07 19.08
N MET A 208 -3.27 5.95 19.92
CA MET A 208 -2.33 5.57 20.97
C MET A 208 -3.08 5.19 22.24
N LEU A 209 -2.48 4.36 23.08
CA LEU A 209 -3.04 3.99 24.37
C LEU A 209 -2.13 4.48 25.49
N VAL A 210 -2.64 5.38 26.31
CA VAL A 210 -1.96 5.84 27.53
C VAL A 210 -2.79 5.37 28.73
N ASP A 211 -2.21 4.56 29.59
CA ASP A 211 -2.90 3.93 30.72
C ASP A 211 -4.21 3.25 30.32
N GLY A 212 -4.22 2.58 29.16
CA GLY A 212 -5.38 1.89 28.59
C GLY A 212 -6.46 2.79 28.01
N ASN A 213 -6.26 4.11 27.95
CA ASN A 213 -7.20 5.07 27.37
C ASN A 213 -6.76 5.50 25.95
N PRO A 214 -7.71 5.69 25.01
CA PRO A 214 -7.39 6.08 23.66
C PRO A 214 -6.98 7.55 23.56
N TYR A 215 -5.92 7.82 22.80
CA TYR A 215 -5.44 9.13 22.38
C TYR A 215 -5.31 9.16 20.88
N PHE A 216 -5.82 10.21 20.24
CA PHE A 216 -5.98 10.31 18.80
C PHE A 216 -4.85 11.09 18.17
N ILE A 217 -4.21 10.54 17.12
CA ILE A 217 -3.07 11.12 16.38
C ILE A 217 -3.36 11.12 14.88
N ASP A 218 -2.61 11.90 14.09
CA ASP A 218 -2.70 11.94 12.62
C ASP A 218 -4.02 12.57 12.10
N TYR A 219 -4.52 13.61 12.78
CA TYR A 219 -5.78 14.30 12.47
C TYR A 219 -5.62 15.53 11.55
N GLN A 220 -4.42 15.87 11.11
CA GLN A 220 -4.17 17.06 10.28
C GLN A 220 -4.82 17.03 8.90
N GLY A 221 -5.19 15.85 8.40
CA GLY A 221 -5.98 15.69 7.18
C GLY A 221 -7.48 15.94 7.36
N GLY A 222 -7.90 16.24 8.61
CA GLY A 222 -9.29 16.46 8.95
C GLY A 222 -9.89 17.69 8.27
N ARG A 223 -11.19 17.65 8.05
CA ARG A 223 -11.97 18.68 7.33
C ARG A 223 -13.44 18.58 7.66
N ARG A 224 -14.27 19.49 7.13
CA ARG A 224 -15.73 19.35 7.20
C ARG A 224 -16.19 18.16 6.35
N GLY A 225 -17.08 17.33 6.85
CA GLY A 225 -17.60 16.19 6.10
C GLY A 225 -18.65 15.39 6.85
N ALA A 226 -19.04 14.26 6.26
CA ALA A 226 -20.11 13.42 6.77
C ALA A 226 -19.67 12.55 7.96
N ILE A 227 -20.57 12.36 8.90
CA ILE A 227 -20.36 11.52 10.09
C ILE A 227 -20.07 10.05 9.78
N TYR A 228 -20.43 9.57 8.61
CA TYR A 228 -20.33 8.17 8.19
C TYR A 228 -18.91 7.75 7.83
N TYR A 229 -18.10 8.68 7.30
CA TYR A 229 -16.79 8.36 6.73
C TYR A 229 -15.82 7.74 7.77
N ASP A 230 -15.76 8.34 8.94
CA ASP A 230 -14.83 7.88 9.99
C ASP A 230 -15.29 6.57 10.63
N VAL A 231 -16.61 6.33 10.72
CA VAL A 231 -17.17 5.04 11.11
C VAL A 231 -16.78 3.97 10.10
N ALA A 232 -16.93 4.25 8.80
CA ALA A 232 -16.48 3.35 7.73
C ALA A 232 -14.96 3.10 7.80
N SER A 233 -14.18 4.15 8.02
CA SER A 233 -12.71 4.07 8.15
C SER A 233 -12.27 3.21 9.32
N PHE A 234 -12.96 3.25 10.46
CA PHE A 234 -12.61 2.48 11.65
C PHE A 234 -13.09 1.03 11.58
N LEU A 235 -14.34 0.81 11.15
CA LEU A 235 -14.95 -0.53 11.23
C LEU A 235 -14.59 -1.43 10.05
N TRP A 236 -14.19 -0.90 8.89
CA TRP A 236 -13.83 -1.67 7.71
C TRP A 236 -12.35 -1.57 7.33
N GLN A 237 -11.47 -1.40 8.32
CA GLN A 237 -10.02 -1.50 8.11
C GLN A 237 -9.67 -2.88 7.55
N ALA A 238 -8.89 -2.94 6.47
CA ALA A 238 -8.57 -4.18 5.76
C ALA A 238 -7.95 -5.25 6.69
N LYS A 239 -7.04 -4.85 7.58
CA LYS A 239 -6.32 -5.75 8.50
C LYS A 239 -6.93 -5.81 9.92
N ALA A 240 -8.10 -5.21 10.18
CA ALA A 240 -8.73 -5.28 11.49
C ALA A 240 -9.45 -6.58 11.77
N ASN A 241 -9.92 -7.26 10.73
CA ASN A 241 -10.61 -8.55 10.80
C ASN A 241 -11.80 -8.59 11.77
N PHE A 242 -12.53 -7.45 11.88
CA PHE A 242 -13.72 -7.39 12.73
C PHE A 242 -14.83 -8.25 12.16
N SER A 243 -15.45 -9.09 13.03
CA SER A 243 -16.65 -9.84 12.68
C SER A 243 -17.84 -8.89 12.44
N ASP A 244 -18.84 -9.35 11.70
CA ASP A 244 -20.03 -8.53 11.47
C ASP A 244 -20.81 -8.28 12.79
N GLN A 245 -20.75 -9.22 13.74
CA GLN A 245 -21.30 -9.03 15.09
C GLN A 245 -20.58 -7.88 15.80
N LEU A 246 -19.26 -7.89 15.89
CA LEU A 246 -18.48 -6.85 16.54
C LEU A 246 -18.70 -5.48 15.88
N ARG A 247 -18.76 -5.44 14.52
CA ARG A 247 -19.10 -4.20 13.81
C ARG A 247 -20.45 -3.64 14.22
N ASN A 248 -21.46 -4.52 14.35
CA ASN A 248 -22.80 -4.12 14.76
C ASN A 248 -22.81 -3.56 16.19
N GLU A 249 -22.13 -4.19 17.14
CA GLU A 249 -22.00 -3.73 18.51
C GLU A 249 -21.28 -2.37 18.59
N LEU A 250 -20.23 -2.16 17.79
CA LEU A 250 -19.51 -0.91 17.70
C LEU A 250 -20.34 0.21 17.04
N ILE A 251 -21.19 -0.12 16.05
CA ILE A 251 -22.15 0.85 15.48
C ILE A 251 -23.18 1.24 16.54
N ASP A 252 -23.70 0.30 17.34
CA ASP A 252 -24.62 0.64 18.43
C ASP A 252 -23.97 1.58 19.44
N THR A 253 -22.72 1.30 19.84
CA THR A 253 -21.96 2.19 20.73
C THR A 253 -21.80 3.61 20.14
N TYR A 254 -21.49 3.69 18.85
CA TYR A 254 -21.40 4.97 18.15
C TYR A 254 -22.74 5.71 18.14
N LEU A 255 -23.82 5.03 17.78
CA LEU A 255 -25.17 5.62 17.71
C LEU A 255 -25.68 6.07 19.08
N ASP A 256 -25.44 5.30 20.12
CA ASP A 256 -25.79 5.68 21.49
C ASP A 256 -25.11 6.99 21.92
N ARG A 257 -23.85 7.16 21.57
CA ARG A 257 -23.09 8.41 21.85
C ARG A 257 -23.53 9.56 20.93
N LEU A 258 -23.86 9.24 19.68
CA LEU A 258 -24.33 10.20 18.68
C LEU A 258 -25.65 10.87 19.11
N GLN A 259 -26.54 10.17 19.83
CA GLN A 259 -27.81 10.69 20.31
C GLN A 259 -27.69 12.01 21.09
N LYS A 260 -26.53 12.27 21.69
CA LYS A 260 -26.22 13.53 22.38
C LYS A 260 -26.24 14.74 21.42
N TYR A 261 -25.92 14.52 20.15
CA TYR A 261 -25.77 15.55 19.14
C TYR A 261 -26.89 15.48 18.10
N ARG A 262 -27.27 14.27 17.71
CA ARG A 262 -28.22 14.03 16.63
C ARG A 262 -28.96 12.71 16.83
N LYS A 263 -30.26 12.72 16.54
CA LYS A 263 -31.08 11.52 16.53
C LYS A 263 -31.20 10.99 15.09
N ILE A 264 -30.68 9.79 14.85
CA ILE A 264 -30.76 9.07 13.57
C ILE A 264 -31.19 7.64 13.89
N SER A 265 -32.14 7.10 13.13
CA SER A 265 -32.50 5.68 13.28
C SER A 265 -31.34 4.79 12.80
N ARG A 266 -31.20 3.61 13.37
CA ARG A 266 -30.23 2.61 12.93
C ARG A 266 -30.32 2.34 11.42
N ALA A 267 -31.54 2.14 10.92
CA ALA A 267 -31.80 1.83 9.52
C ALA A 267 -31.37 2.97 8.58
N ASP A 268 -31.71 4.23 8.94
CA ASP A 268 -31.29 5.40 8.12
C ASP A 268 -29.78 5.60 8.15
N PHE A 269 -29.14 5.32 9.29
CA PHE A 269 -27.70 5.40 9.42
C PHE A 269 -27.00 4.36 8.52
N GLU A 270 -27.39 3.11 8.59
CA GLU A 270 -26.81 2.02 7.81
C GLU A 270 -27.07 2.16 6.31
N ALA A 271 -28.26 2.65 5.93
CA ALA A 271 -28.58 2.92 4.53
C ALA A 271 -27.60 3.90 3.87
N LYS A 272 -27.10 4.89 4.62
CA LYS A 272 -26.08 5.83 4.15
C LYS A 272 -24.67 5.29 4.34
N LEU A 273 -24.38 4.69 5.51
CA LEU A 273 -23.06 4.17 5.87
C LEU A 273 -22.50 3.22 4.81
N ARG A 274 -23.32 2.35 4.20
CA ARG A 274 -22.89 1.40 3.17
C ARG A 274 -22.19 2.05 1.97
N TYR A 275 -22.62 3.26 1.55
CA TYR A 275 -21.97 4.00 0.47
C TYR A 275 -20.63 4.60 0.89
N PHE A 276 -20.53 5.06 2.15
CA PHE A 276 -19.27 5.53 2.69
C PHE A 276 -18.28 4.38 2.90
N VAL A 277 -18.74 3.19 3.27
CA VAL A 277 -17.88 1.99 3.32
C VAL A 277 -17.36 1.67 1.92
N LEU A 278 -18.23 1.64 0.90
CA LEU A 278 -17.80 1.45 -0.49
C LEU A 278 -16.77 2.51 -0.89
N PHE A 279 -17.11 3.78 -0.73
CA PHE A 279 -16.21 4.90 -1.07
C PHE A 279 -14.85 4.77 -0.39
N ARG A 280 -14.82 4.48 0.92
CA ARG A 280 -13.57 4.27 1.67
C ARG A 280 -12.80 3.05 1.18
N GLN A 281 -13.46 1.94 0.85
CA GLN A 281 -12.79 0.76 0.29
C GLN A 281 -12.19 1.04 -1.09
N LEU A 282 -12.88 1.78 -1.95
CA LEU A 282 -12.32 2.19 -3.25
C LEU A 282 -11.08 3.08 -3.04
N GLN A 283 -11.15 4.06 -2.14
CA GLN A 283 -10.04 4.95 -1.83
C GLN A 283 -8.81 4.17 -1.29
N VAL A 284 -8.99 3.23 -0.36
CA VAL A 284 -7.87 2.43 0.17
C VAL A 284 -7.31 1.47 -0.87
N LEU A 285 -8.14 0.90 -1.75
CA LEU A 285 -7.65 0.09 -2.87
C LEU A 285 -6.76 0.91 -3.82
N GLY A 286 -7.11 2.17 -4.10
CA GLY A 286 -6.24 3.09 -4.85
C GLY A 286 -4.88 3.27 -4.16
N ALA A 287 -4.88 3.49 -2.84
CA ALA A 287 -3.65 3.62 -2.05
C ALA A 287 -2.84 2.31 -2.02
N TYR A 288 -3.50 1.16 -1.87
CA TYR A 288 -2.85 -0.16 -1.90
C TYR A 288 -2.30 -0.50 -3.29
N GLY A 289 -3.01 -0.11 -4.35
CA GLY A 289 -2.52 -0.22 -5.71
C GLY A 289 -1.25 0.59 -5.92
N PHE A 290 -1.25 1.87 -5.56
CA PHE A 290 -0.07 2.71 -5.69
C PHE A 290 1.10 2.21 -4.84
N ARG A 291 0.90 2.10 -3.53
CA ARG A 291 1.97 1.71 -2.59
C ARG A 291 2.39 0.24 -2.74
N GLY A 292 1.43 -0.65 -3.01
CA GLY A 292 1.68 -2.09 -3.14
C GLY A 292 2.14 -2.48 -4.55
N LEU A 293 1.34 -2.21 -5.57
CA LEU A 293 1.62 -2.72 -6.93
C LEU A 293 2.66 -1.87 -7.66
N ILE A 294 2.67 -0.53 -7.47
CA ILE A 294 3.61 0.39 -8.14
C ILE A 294 4.89 0.55 -7.33
N GLU A 295 4.81 0.92 -6.03
CA GLU A 295 5.98 1.07 -5.15
C GLU A 295 6.51 -0.27 -4.57
N LYS A 296 5.82 -1.40 -4.83
CA LYS A 296 6.23 -2.76 -4.41
C LYS A 296 6.35 -2.96 -2.89
N LYS A 297 5.55 -2.27 -2.09
CA LYS A 297 5.55 -2.43 -0.63
C LYS A 297 4.64 -3.59 -0.21
N ALA A 298 5.22 -4.69 0.25
CA ALA A 298 4.53 -5.96 0.53
C ALA A 298 3.30 -5.83 1.44
N HIS A 299 3.40 -5.07 2.54
CA HIS A 299 2.30 -4.93 3.50
C HIS A 299 1.05 -4.26 2.94
N PHE A 300 1.17 -3.45 1.84
CA PHE A 300 0.02 -2.91 1.12
C PHE A 300 -0.60 -3.96 0.18
N ILE A 301 0.23 -4.79 -0.47
CA ILE A 301 -0.25 -5.91 -1.30
C ILE A 301 -1.11 -6.86 -0.45
N GLU A 302 -0.62 -7.25 0.74
CA GLU A 302 -1.35 -8.09 1.69
C GLU A 302 -2.68 -7.49 2.18
N SER A 303 -2.86 -6.18 2.04
CA SER A 303 -4.09 -5.48 2.44
C SER A 303 -5.17 -5.49 1.34
N ILE A 304 -4.82 -5.83 0.09
CA ILE A 304 -5.76 -5.89 -1.05
C ILE A 304 -6.84 -6.96 -0.85
N PRO A 305 -6.51 -8.25 -0.58
CA PRO A 305 -7.53 -9.28 -0.44
C PRO A 305 -8.59 -8.98 0.62
N PRO A 306 -8.24 -8.57 1.86
CA PRO A 306 -9.27 -8.26 2.85
C PRO A 306 -10.11 -7.01 2.48
N ALA A 307 -9.55 -6.01 1.79
CA ALA A 307 -10.32 -4.88 1.30
C ALA A 307 -11.35 -5.30 0.24
N LEU A 308 -10.97 -6.19 -0.68
CA LEU A 308 -11.88 -6.75 -1.67
C LEU A 308 -12.99 -7.58 -1.03
N ARG A 309 -12.69 -8.39 0.00
CA ARG A 309 -13.72 -9.14 0.75
C ARG A 309 -14.70 -8.22 1.50
N ASN A 310 -14.25 -7.06 1.95
CA ASN A 310 -15.16 -6.05 2.53
C ASN A 310 -16.13 -5.51 1.49
N ILE A 311 -15.71 -5.27 0.25
CA ILE A 311 -16.58 -4.81 -0.84
C ILE A 311 -17.60 -5.88 -1.22
N ASP A 312 -17.19 -7.14 -1.35
CA ASP A 312 -18.10 -8.25 -1.68
C ASP A 312 -19.33 -8.33 -0.76
N LYS A 313 -19.12 -8.10 0.53
CA LYS A 313 -20.20 -8.11 1.51
C LYS A 313 -21.22 -6.97 1.33
N LEU A 314 -20.85 -5.94 0.57
CA LEU A 314 -21.71 -4.77 0.30
C LEU A 314 -22.50 -4.92 -0.99
N LEU A 315 -21.95 -5.66 -1.96
CA LEU A 315 -22.53 -5.79 -3.29
C LEU A 315 -23.82 -6.66 -3.28
N PRO A 316 -24.77 -6.42 -4.21
CA PRO A 316 -24.74 -5.39 -5.24
C PRO A 316 -25.27 -4.03 -4.75
N PHE A 317 -24.95 -2.98 -5.51
CA PHE A 317 -25.59 -1.66 -5.41
C PHE A 317 -26.44 -1.43 -6.65
N ALA A 318 -27.75 -1.31 -6.49
CA ALA A 318 -28.67 -1.10 -7.62
C ALA A 318 -28.39 0.21 -8.37
N GLU A 319 -27.97 1.23 -7.63
CA GLU A 319 -27.66 2.57 -8.16
C GLU A 319 -26.29 2.66 -8.83
N LEU A 320 -25.41 1.65 -8.65
CA LEU A 320 -24.03 1.58 -9.13
C LEU A 320 -23.80 0.24 -9.84
N PRO A 321 -24.52 -0.04 -10.94
CA PRO A 321 -24.53 -1.37 -11.56
C PRO A 321 -23.18 -1.75 -12.14
N TYR A 322 -22.43 -0.80 -12.71
CA TYR A 322 -21.14 -1.08 -13.30
C TYR A 322 -20.04 -1.30 -12.25
N ILE A 323 -20.04 -0.57 -11.15
CA ILE A 323 -19.17 -0.85 -10.01
C ILE A 323 -19.44 -2.26 -9.49
N SER A 324 -20.70 -2.68 -9.35
CA SER A 324 -21.04 -4.04 -8.93
C SER A 324 -20.47 -5.08 -9.91
N GLN A 325 -20.64 -4.87 -11.21
CA GLN A 325 -20.14 -5.76 -12.26
C GLN A 325 -18.61 -5.83 -12.31
N ILE A 326 -17.90 -4.73 -12.07
CA ILE A 326 -16.43 -4.69 -12.20
C ILE A 326 -15.74 -5.58 -11.17
N PHE A 327 -16.36 -5.79 -10.00
CA PHE A 327 -15.85 -6.69 -8.96
C PHE A 327 -16.07 -8.18 -9.26
N ASP A 328 -16.86 -8.53 -10.30
CA ASP A 328 -16.98 -9.89 -10.82
C ASP A 328 -15.85 -10.24 -11.82
N ASN A 329 -14.97 -9.27 -12.14
CA ASN A 329 -13.84 -9.51 -13.03
C ASN A 329 -12.90 -10.57 -12.45
N TYR A 330 -12.49 -11.56 -13.29
CA TYR A 330 -11.67 -12.70 -12.86
C TYR A 330 -10.34 -12.28 -12.21
N ARG A 331 -9.71 -11.20 -12.67
CA ARG A 331 -8.46 -10.68 -12.08
C ARG A 331 -8.67 -10.17 -10.65
N ILE A 332 -9.81 -9.53 -10.39
CA ILE A 332 -10.18 -9.08 -9.04
C ILE A 332 -10.54 -10.27 -8.18
N ALA A 333 -11.23 -11.28 -8.73
CA ALA A 333 -11.55 -12.52 -8.03
C ALA A 333 -10.29 -13.30 -7.62
N GLU A 334 -9.27 -13.37 -8.48
CA GLU A 334 -7.96 -13.95 -8.14
C GLU A 334 -7.29 -13.19 -6.97
N LEU A 335 -7.27 -11.86 -7.02
CA LEU A 335 -6.71 -11.03 -5.94
C LEU A 335 -7.47 -11.16 -4.63
N LYS A 336 -8.80 -11.33 -4.68
CA LYS A 336 -9.67 -11.50 -3.51
C LYS A 336 -9.38 -12.80 -2.75
N ASN A 337 -9.15 -13.88 -3.48
CA ASN A 337 -8.79 -15.17 -2.90
C ASN A 337 -7.38 -15.16 -2.29
N GLY A 338 -6.71 -14.05 -2.40
CA GLY A 338 -5.29 -13.89 -2.24
C GLY A 338 -4.66 -14.25 -3.59
N VAL A 339 -3.69 -13.50 -4.07
CA VAL A 339 -2.57 -14.10 -4.78
C VAL A 339 -2.15 -15.17 -3.80
N GLY A 340 -2.50 -16.42 -4.06
CA GLY A 340 -2.48 -17.45 -3.05
C GLY A 340 -1.24 -17.26 -2.20
N THR A 341 -1.36 -17.32 -0.90
CA THR A 341 -0.27 -17.83 -0.12
C THR A 341 0.00 -19.18 -0.78
N ARG A 342 0.68 -19.10 -1.95
CA ARG A 342 1.24 -20.26 -2.57
C ARG A 342 2.06 -20.82 -1.44
N ASP A 343 1.80 -22.06 -1.11
CA ASP A 343 2.64 -22.80 -0.21
C ASP A 343 4.07 -22.35 -0.46
N THR A 344 4.80 -22.06 0.58
CA THR A 344 6.23 -21.69 0.53
C THR A 344 7.09 -22.76 -0.14
N THR A 345 6.48 -23.71 -0.83
CA THR A 345 6.99 -24.78 -1.66
C THR A 345 7.07 -24.46 -3.15
N ASP A 346 6.45 -23.37 -3.65
CA ASP A 346 6.55 -23.01 -5.06
C ASP A 346 7.92 -22.39 -5.35
N ARG A 347 8.81 -23.22 -5.87
CA ARG A 347 10.13 -22.82 -6.35
C ARG A 347 10.02 -21.75 -7.44
N LEU A 348 10.99 -20.84 -7.49
CA LEU A 348 11.11 -19.89 -8.58
C LEU A 348 11.23 -20.63 -9.92
N THR A 349 10.29 -20.45 -10.84
CA THR A 349 10.41 -20.98 -12.19
C THR A 349 11.26 -20.04 -13.04
N VAL A 350 12.37 -20.56 -13.60
CA VAL A 350 13.20 -19.87 -14.57
C VAL A 350 12.81 -20.36 -15.97
N GLN A 351 12.16 -19.51 -16.75
CA GLN A 351 11.79 -19.79 -18.15
C GLN A 351 12.96 -19.40 -19.06
N ILE A 352 13.58 -20.39 -19.70
CA ILE A 352 14.70 -20.20 -20.61
C ILE A 352 14.23 -20.48 -22.03
N GLU A 353 14.41 -19.53 -22.95
CA GLU A 353 14.07 -19.77 -24.36
C GLU A 353 15.20 -19.33 -25.31
N SER A 354 15.44 -20.13 -26.35
CA SER A 354 16.25 -19.70 -27.49
C SER A 354 15.38 -19.29 -28.69
N PHE A 355 15.74 -18.20 -29.37
CA PHE A 355 14.96 -17.63 -30.44
C PHE A 355 15.83 -17.06 -31.58
N SER A 356 15.16 -16.75 -32.70
CA SER A 356 15.74 -16.11 -33.90
C SER A 356 15.28 -14.67 -34.03
N TYR A 357 16.21 -13.72 -34.09
CA TYR A 357 15.87 -12.33 -34.44
C TYR A 357 15.27 -12.16 -35.84
N LYS A 358 15.52 -13.11 -36.75
CA LYS A 358 15.04 -13.04 -38.16
C LYS A 358 13.70 -13.73 -38.38
N LYS A 359 13.32 -14.69 -37.51
CA LYS A 359 12.11 -15.51 -37.76
C LYS A 359 10.96 -15.13 -36.82
N GLY A 360 11.10 -15.37 -35.51
CA GLY A 360 10.02 -15.15 -34.56
C GLY A 360 10.20 -13.90 -33.70
N GLY A 361 11.41 -13.32 -33.67
CA GLY A 361 11.72 -12.20 -32.76
C GLY A 361 11.82 -12.62 -31.29
N VAL A 362 11.84 -11.65 -30.41
CA VAL A 362 11.93 -11.86 -28.94
C VAL A 362 10.66 -12.53 -28.44
N PRO A 363 10.76 -13.66 -27.71
CA PRO A 363 9.59 -14.30 -27.10
C PRO A 363 8.89 -13.37 -26.11
N HIS A 364 7.60 -13.59 -25.96
CA HIS A 364 6.80 -12.83 -24.98
C HIS A 364 6.74 -13.60 -23.65
N ASP A 365 6.92 -12.87 -22.54
CA ASP A 365 6.69 -13.41 -21.21
C ASP A 365 5.19 -13.36 -20.86
N TYR A 366 4.54 -14.52 -20.86
CA TYR A 366 3.13 -14.68 -20.53
C TYR A 366 2.87 -14.93 -19.03
N SER A 367 3.90 -14.86 -18.19
CA SER A 367 3.77 -15.09 -16.73
C SER A 367 2.98 -13.99 -16.01
N GLY A 368 2.79 -12.84 -16.65
CA GLY A 368 2.20 -11.65 -16.03
C GLY A 368 3.15 -10.88 -15.13
N ASN A 369 4.38 -11.37 -14.91
CA ASN A 369 5.38 -10.70 -14.05
C ASN A 369 6.18 -9.62 -14.82
N GLY A 370 6.17 -9.65 -16.13
CA GLY A 370 6.71 -8.65 -17.04
C GLY A 370 8.18 -8.32 -16.76
N GLY A 371 9.10 -9.22 -17.11
CA GLY A 371 10.50 -8.90 -16.97
C GLY A 371 11.42 -10.11 -16.98
N GLY A 372 12.69 -9.81 -17.15
CA GLY A 372 13.75 -10.81 -17.25
C GLY A 372 14.88 -10.31 -18.14
N TYR A 373 15.59 -11.24 -18.72
CA TYR A 373 16.75 -10.95 -19.55
C TYR A 373 16.55 -11.38 -21.00
N VAL A 374 17.03 -10.54 -21.91
CA VAL A 374 17.17 -10.89 -23.34
C VAL A 374 18.64 -10.73 -23.70
N PHE A 375 19.34 -11.85 -23.88
CA PHE A 375 20.75 -11.87 -24.24
C PHE A 375 20.96 -12.02 -25.74
N ASP A 376 21.70 -11.10 -26.34
CA ASP A 376 22.06 -11.14 -27.76
C ASP A 376 23.34 -11.94 -27.97
N CYS A 377 23.20 -13.16 -28.50
CA CYS A 377 24.32 -14.06 -28.81
C CYS A 377 24.98 -13.78 -30.15
N ARG A 378 24.63 -12.70 -30.88
CA ARG A 378 25.17 -12.45 -32.25
C ARG A 378 26.63 -12.04 -32.24
N ALA A 379 27.14 -11.51 -31.14
CA ALA A 379 28.58 -11.21 -30.99
C ALA A 379 29.46 -12.47 -30.95
N ILE A 380 28.91 -13.60 -30.48
CA ILE A 380 29.63 -14.88 -30.40
C ILE A 380 29.92 -15.39 -31.84
N HIS A 381 31.11 -15.97 -32.04
CA HIS A 381 31.51 -16.50 -33.34
C HIS A 381 30.49 -17.52 -33.88
N ASN A 382 30.07 -17.34 -35.13
CA ASN A 382 28.94 -18.08 -35.68
C ASN A 382 29.37 -19.37 -36.39
N PRO A 383 29.11 -20.57 -35.86
CA PRO A 383 29.42 -21.83 -36.51
C PRO A 383 28.64 -22.00 -37.82
N GLY A 384 27.44 -21.44 -37.96
CA GLY A 384 26.62 -21.52 -39.18
C GLY A 384 27.25 -20.86 -40.44
N ARG A 385 28.43 -20.22 -40.34
CA ARG A 385 29.22 -19.76 -41.47
C ARG A 385 29.95 -20.90 -42.18
N TYR A 386 30.12 -22.04 -41.53
CA TYR A 386 30.87 -23.18 -42.01
C TYR A 386 29.91 -24.27 -42.45
N ALA A 387 30.20 -24.90 -43.59
CA ALA A 387 29.32 -25.87 -44.23
C ALA A 387 29.01 -27.09 -43.35
N GLU A 388 30.02 -27.55 -42.59
CA GLU A 388 29.96 -28.71 -41.71
C GLU A 388 29.01 -28.52 -40.52
N TYR A 389 28.68 -27.28 -40.13
CA TYR A 389 27.79 -27.01 -38.96
C TYR A 389 26.38 -26.55 -39.37
N LYS A 390 26.13 -26.29 -40.67
CA LYS A 390 24.85 -25.69 -41.12
C LYS A 390 23.61 -26.50 -40.74
N GLN A 391 23.72 -27.83 -40.73
CA GLN A 391 22.60 -28.72 -40.42
C GLN A 391 22.54 -29.13 -38.96
N LEU A 392 23.57 -28.77 -38.19
CA LEU A 392 23.66 -29.06 -36.76
C LEU A 392 23.04 -27.95 -35.90
N THR A 393 22.83 -28.22 -34.62
CA THR A 393 22.24 -27.30 -33.65
C THR A 393 23.22 -27.01 -32.52
N GLY A 394 22.92 -26.11 -31.64
CA GLY A 394 23.68 -25.84 -30.42
C GLY A 394 23.71 -27.01 -29.40
N LYS A 395 22.93 -28.08 -29.65
CA LYS A 395 22.96 -29.34 -28.88
C LYS A 395 24.02 -30.30 -29.37
N ASP A 396 24.40 -30.22 -30.63
CA ASP A 396 25.34 -31.15 -31.22
C ASP A 396 26.78 -30.92 -30.76
N GLN A 397 27.48 -31.99 -30.41
CA GLN A 397 28.82 -31.92 -29.81
C GLN A 397 29.81 -31.13 -30.68
N ALA A 398 29.81 -31.31 -31.99
CA ALA A 398 30.70 -30.60 -32.91
C ALA A 398 30.48 -29.06 -32.86
N VAL A 399 29.23 -28.59 -32.68
CA VAL A 399 28.91 -27.17 -32.54
C VAL A 399 29.31 -26.67 -31.14
N ARG A 400 29.13 -27.49 -30.11
CA ARG A 400 29.55 -27.16 -28.73
C ARG A 400 31.09 -27.01 -28.66
N ASP A 401 31.83 -27.95 -29.24
CA ASP A 401 33.31 -27.92 -29.30
C ASP A 401 33.80 -26.69 -30.09
N PHE A 402 33.17 -26.36 -31.19
CA PHE A 402 33.48 -25.15 -31.94
C PHE A 402 33.28 -23.88 -31.09
N LEU A 403 32.14 -23.75 -30.41
CA LEU A 403 31.83 -22.57 -29.58
C LEU A 403 32.80 -22.45 -28.41
N LEU A 404 33.11 -23.54 -27.74
CA LEU A 404 34.00 -23.57 -26.59
C LEU A 404 35.46 -23.28 -26.96
N THR A 405 35.92 -23.69 -28.16
CA THR A 405 37.33 -23.58 -28.55
C THR A 405 37.66 -22.41 -29.46
N ARG A 406 36.65 -21.88 -30.17
CA ARG A 406 36.84 -20.87 -31.23
C ARG A 406 36.03 -19.58 -30.99
N SER A 407 35.47 -19.38 -29.79
CA SER A 407 34.72 -18.17 -29.47
C SER A 407 34.85 -17.78 -28.02
N ASP A 408 34.48 -16.54 -27.69
CA ASP A 408 34.49 -16.02 -26.31
C ASP A 408 33.20 -16.38 -25.54
N VAL A 409 32.59 -17.53 -25.88
CA VAL A 409 31.28 -17.92 -25.31
C VAL A 409 31.36 -18.15 -23.80
N LEU A 410 32.49 -18.62 -23.28
CA LEU A 410 32.66 -18.84 -21.84
C LEU A 410 32.59 -17.51 -21.06
N SER A 411 33.32 -16.49 -21.50
CA SER A 411 33.26 -15.16 -20.88
C SER A 411 31.86 -14.55 -20.97
N PHE A 412 31.15 -14.77 -22.06
CA PHE A 412 29.76 -14.36 -22.20
C PHE A 412 28.87 -15.07 -21.18
N LEU A 413 29.00 -16.39 -21.02
CA LEU A 413 28.20 -17.19 -20.09
C LEU A 413 28.51 -16.84 -18.63
N ASP A 414 29.76 -16.58 -18.26
CA ASP A 414 30.14 -16.17 -16.91
C ASP A 414 29.38 -14.88 -16.47
N ASN A 415 29.29 -13.91 -17.38
CA ASN A 415 28.52 -12.70 -17.10
C ASN A 415 27.01 -12.98 -17.01
N VAL A 416 26.46 -13.86 -17.87
CA VAL A 416 25.06 -14.28 -17.82
C VAL A 416 24.76 -14.97 -16.49
N TYR A 417 25.60 -15.91 -16.06
CA TYR A 417 25.43 -16.63 -14.80
C TYR A 417 25.43 -15.67 -13.61
N ALA A 418 26.38 -14.74 -13.55
CA ALA A 418 26.46 -13.76 -12.48
C ALA A 418 25.18 -12.90 -12.37
N LEU A 419 24.61 -12.45 -13.48
CA LEU A 419 23.37 -11.66 -13.52
C LEU A 419 22.14 -12.48 -13.12
N VAL A 420 22.03 -13.70 -13.65
CA VAL A 420 20.87 -14.57 -13.42
C VAL A 420 20.88 -15.11 -12.00
N ASP A 421 22.01 -15.57 -11.48
CA ASP A 421 22.16 -16.09 -10.11
C ASP A 421 21.81 -15.03 -9.08
N ASN A 422 22.30 -13.79 -9.28
CA ASN A 422 21.95 -12.67 -8.41
C ASN A 422 20.43 -12.40 -8.41
N SER A 423 19.79 -12.46 -9.60
CA SER A 423 18.35 -12.27 -9.71
C SER A 423 17.56 -13.40 -9.06
N ILE A 424 18.00 -14.65 -9.24
CA ILE A 424 17.39 -15.82 -8.57
C ILE A 424 17.46 -15.65 -7.06
N MET A 425 18.63 -15.31 -6.52
CA MET A 425 18.81 -15.11 -5.08
C MET A 425 17.86 -13.99 -4.53
N VAL A 426 17.76 -12.88 -5.25
CA VAL A 426 16.91 -11.76 -4.83
C VAL A 426 15.42 -12.13 -4.99
N TYR A 427 15.05 -12.78 -6.10
CA TYR A 427 13.67 -13.14 -6.41
C TYR A 427 13.13 -14.20 -5.45
N SER A 428 13.93 -15.24 -5.16
CA SER A 428 13.55 -16.27 -4.18
C SER A 428 13.33 -15.66 -2.78
N LYS A 429 14.21 -14.76 -2.33
CA LYS A 429 14.04 -14.04 -1.05
C LYS A 429 12.79 -13.15 -1.01
N ARG A 430 12.34 -12.65 -2.17
CA ARG A 430 11.17 -11.77 -2.31
C ARG A 430 9.88 -12.53 -2.63
N GLY A 431 9.94 -13.86 -2.76
CA GLY A 431 8.78 -14.67 -3.09
C GLY A 431 8.28 -14.50 -4.54
N PHE A 432 9.16 -14.05 -5.47
CA PHE A 432 8.83 -14.08 -6.89
C PHE A 432 8.79 -15.53 -7.39
N THR A 433 7.87 -15.81 -8.30
CA THR A 433 7.62 -17.17 -8.79
C THR A 433 8.11 -17.38 -10.20
N HIS A 434 8.57 -16.33 -10.90
CA HIS A 434 8.94 -16.41 -12.30
C HIS A 434 10.08 -15.47 -12.67
N LEU A 435 11.02 -15.97 -13.50
CA LEU A 435 12.09 -15.20 -14.15
C LEU A 435 12.23 -15.66 -15.58
N ALA A 436 12.07 -14.77 -16.57
CA ALA A 436 12.27 -15.07 -17.97
C ALA A 436 13.72 -14.77 -18.39
N VAL A 437 14.36 -15.68 -19.14
CA VAL A 437 15.71 -15.52 -19.69
C VAL A 437 15.74 -16.00 -21.15
N PHE A 438 15.87 -15.09 -22.08
CA PHE A 438 15.80 -15.37 -23.51
C PHE A 438 17.13 -15.15 -24.19
N PHE A 439 17.55 -16.11 -25.04
CA PHE A 439 18.78 -16.05 -25.83
C PHE A 439 18.46 -15.91 -27.31
N GLY A 440 18.91 -14.82 -27.93
CA GLY A 440 18.67 -14.55 -29.35
C GLY A 440 19.93 -14.68 -30.19
N CYS A 441 19.83 -15.35 -31.36
CA CYS A 441 20.85 -15.26 -32.41
C CYS A 441 20.20 -15.06 -33.76
N THR A 442 21.01 -14.95 -34.85
CA THR A 442 20.48 -14.67 -36.20
C THR A 442 19.49 -15.71 -36.68
N GLY A 443 19.79 -16.99 -36.51
CA GLY A 443 18.99 -18.11 -37.01
C GLY A 443 18.27 -18.93 -35.93
N GLY A 444 18.53 -18.66 -34.64
CA GLY A 444 17.90 -19.38 -33.51
C GLY A 444 18.35 -20.84 -33.35
N GLN A 445 19.40 -21.30 -34.06
CA GLN A 445 19.72 -22.71 -34.17
C GLN A 445 21.01 -23.14 -33.42
N HIS A 446 22.06 -22.31 -33.38
CA HIS A 446 23.36 -22.67 -32.83
C HIS A 446 23.67 -21.97 -31.50
N ARG A 447 24.08 -20.69 -31.56
CA ARG A 447 24.59 -19.92 -30.41
C ARG A 447 23.56 -19.73 -29.28
N SER A 448 22.35 -19.33 -29.67
CA SER A 448 21.24 -19.14 -28.72
C SER A 448 20.83 -20.46 -28.03
N VAL A 449 20.80 -21.55 -28.81
CA VAL A 449 20.50 -22.89 -28.28
C VAL A 449 21.58 -23.33 -27.30
N PHE A 450 22.86 -23.21 -27.68
CA PHE A 450 23.99 -23.56 -26.82
C PHE A 450 23.96 -22.76 -25.50
N CYS A 451 23.74 -21.45 -25.57
CA CYS A 451 23.70 -20.60 -24.35
C CYS A 451 22.49 -20.95 -23.47
N ALA A 452 21.33 -21.22 -24.06
CA ALA A 452 20.13 -21.63 -23.31
C ALA A 452 20.32 -22.97 -22.59
N GLU A 453 20.88 -23.97 -23.28
CA GLU A 453 21.24 -25.27 -22.67
C GLU A 453 22.29 -25.12 -21.56
N SER A 454 23.31 -24.27 -21.77
CA SER A 454 24.38 -24.04 -20.80
C SER A 454 23.83 -23.37 -19.53
N LEU A 455 22.94 -22.41 -19.66
CA LEU A 455 22.27 -21.80 -18.48
C LEU A 455 21.38 -22.82 -17.78
N ALA A 456 20.60 -23.60 -18.50
CA ALA A 456 19.73 -24.62 -17.91
C ALA A 456 20.55 -25.66 -17.11
N GLU A 457 21.72 -26.07 -17.62
CA GLU A 457 22.62 -26.97 -16.91
C GLU A 457 23.23 -26.32 -15.65
N HIS A 458 23.68 -25.05 -15.76
CA HIS A 458 24.19 -24.28 -14.63
C HIS A 458 23.17 -24.16 -13.49
N LEU A 459 21.90 -23.92 -13.81
CA LEU A 459 20.84 -23.72 -12.81
C LEU A 459 20.37 -25.01 -12.12
N LYS A 460 20.73 -26.20 -12.59
CA LYS A 460 20.39 -27.49 -11.93
C LYS A 460 20.91 -27.60 -10.50
N GLN A 461 21.96 -26.86 -10.16
CA GLN A 461 22.54 -26.83 -8.82
C GLN A 461 21.82 -25.86 -7.87
N LEU A 462 20.89 -25.05 -8.37
CA LEU A 462 20.11 -24.09 -7.61
C LEU A 462 18.70 -24.63 -7.33
N ASP A 463 18.08 -24.12 -6.27
CA ASP A 463 16.72 -24.51 -5.87
C ASP A 463 15.66 -23.74 -6.68
N VAL A 464 15.56 -24.05 -7.98
CA VAL A 464 14.64 -23.44 -8.94
C VAL A 464 14.02 -24.49 -9.87
N ASP A 465 12.84 -24.20 -10.41
CA ASP A 465 12.24 -24.98 -11.49
C ASP A 465 12.66 -24.41 -12.84
N ILE A 466 13.12 -25.28 -13.75
CA ILE A 466 13.66 -24.86 -15.04
C ILE A 466 12.68 -25.25 -16.14
N LYS A 467 12.23 -24.28 -16.94
CA LYS A 467 11.45 -24.50 -18.18
C LYS A 467 12.28 -24.06 -19.36
N LEU A 468 12.85 -25.04 -20.09
CA LEU A 468 13.68 -24.81 -21.29
C LEU A 468 12.88 -25.06 -22.58
N LYS A 469 12.92 -24.11 -23.51
CA LYS A 469 12.28 -24.21 -24.81
C LYS A 469 13.18 -23.64 -25.91
N HIS A 470 13.16 -24.29 -27.09
CA HIS A 470 13.80 -23.78 -28.30
C HIS A 470 12.75 -23.51 -29.37
N ASN A 471 12.66 -22.24 -29.82
CA ASN A 471 11.59 -21.84 -30.73
C ASN A 471 11.87 -22.19 -32.21
N GLU A 472 13.12 -22.50 -32.57
CA GLU A 472 13.55 -22.71 -33.97
C GLU A 472 14.06 -24.10 -34.24
N ILE A 473 14.13 -24.97 -33.26
CA ILE A 473 14.50 -26.39 -33.40
C ILE A 473 13.48 -27.27 -32.70
N GLN A 474 13.28 -28.46 -33.26
CA GLN A 474 12.43 -29.49 -32.67
C GLN A 474 13.18 -30.36 -31.67
#